data_de3078ef99db19efb4d3520d2378ded9
#
_entry.id   de3078ef99db19efb4d3520d2378ded9
#
_cell.length_a   1.000
_cell.length_b   1.000
_cell.length_c   1.000
_cell.angle_alpha   90.00
_cell.angle_beta   90.00
_cell.angle_gamma   90.00
#
_symmetry.space_group_name_H-M   'P 1'
#
loop_
_entity.id
_entity.type
_entity.pdbx_description
1 polymer ?
#
loop_
_entity_poly.entity_id
_entity_poly.type
_entity_poly.pdbx_seq_one_letter_code
_entity_poly.pdbx_strand_id
1 'polypeptide(L)'
;MRAITFTVLFCVCAALPLAAQTATPEGMVQIPAGKFWMGREHSTKRDADNNNPRGWRDDRPANLVYLDAFYLDKYEATNADYARFLEATGGKAPWHWPKGKIPDGEEKQAVFNVNWFEATAFCTWVGKRLPTEAEWEKAARGGLDRKIYSWGDYANDAGYAPGGIFTGNAVAVPAAVGRNKAAAVGTLAPNGYGLYDMIGNVIEWTNDWYDHDYYTFMPRVNPKGPETGLYRSVRGGGWAEGRGEKLANFYRNFSDPETRSSTIGFRCAK
;
A
#
# COMPACT_ATOMS: atom_id res chain seq x y z
N MET A 1 22.56 -26.67 73.26
CA MET A 1 23.02 -26.42 71.87
C MET A 1 21.83 -26.59 70.95
N ARG A 2 21.35 -25.50 70.38
CA ARG A 2 20.23 -25.51 69.39
C ARG A 2 20.82 -25.41 67.99
N ALA A 3 20.56 -26.40 67.17
CA ALA A 3 20.98 -26.41 65.76
C ALA A 3 20.03 -25.49 64.94
N ILE A 4 20.59 -24.53 64.18
CA ILE A 4 19.90 -23.70 63.29
C ILE A 4 20.06 -24.33 61.92
N THR A 5 18.93 -24.78 61.32
CA THR A 5 18.87 -25.33 59.95
C THR A 5 18.61 -24.18 58.99
N PHE A 6 19.56 -23.90 58.10
CA PHE A 6 19.38 -22.96 57.01
C PHE A 6 18.75 -23.65 55.80
N THR A 7 17.53 -23.26 55.41
CA THR A 7 16.88 -23.70 54.19
C THR A 7 17.30 -22.77 53.06
N VAL A 8 18.08 -23.30 52.11
CA VAL A 8 18.45 -22.57 50.90
C VAL A 8 17.33 -22.73 49.88
N LEU A 9 16.66 -21.64 49.55
CA LEU A 9 15.61 -21.58 48.52
C LEU A 9 16.27 -21.41 47.16
N PHE A 10 16.27 -22.45 46.33
CA PHE A 10 16.71 -22.36 44.94
C PHE A 10 15.60 -21.73 44.10
N CYS A 11 15.84 -20.50 43.64
CA CYS A 11 14.98 -19.80 42.67
C CYS A 11 15.32 -20.31 41.26
N VAL A 12 14.51 -21.21 40.70
CA VAL A 12 14.64 -21.67 39.31
C VAL A 12 14.04 -20.59 38.43
N CYS A 13 14.88 -19.73 37.83
CA CYS A 13 14.46 -18.83 36.74
C CYS A 13 14.22 -19.69 35.50
N ALA A 14 12.94 -19.95 35.19
CA ALA A 14 12.54 -20.50 33.90
C ALA A 14 12.81 -19.45 32.80
N ALA A 15 13.83 -19.69 32.00
CA ALA A 15 14.05 -18.90 30.78
C ALA A 15 12.91 -19.20 29.79
N LEU A 16 12.08 -18.22 29.53
CA LEU A 16 11.10 -18.28 28.44
C LEU A 16 11.86 -18.42 27.11
N PRO A 17 11.44 -19.32 26.21
CA PRO A 17 12.07 -19.44 24.90
C PRO A 17 11.91 -18.13 24.14
N LEU A 18 13.04 -17.56 23.74
CA LEU A 18 13.07 -16.43 22.80
C LEU A 18 12.42 -16.91 21.51
N ALA A 19 11.24 -16.41 21.17
CA ALA A 19 10.59 -16.72 19.91
C ALA A 19 11.58 -16.41 18.78
N ALA A 20 11.93 -17.41 17.99
CA ALA A 20 12.80 -17.23 16.83
C ALA A 20 12.18 -16.18 15.93
N GLN A 21 12.81 -15.01 15.82
CA GLN A 21 12.43 -13.98 14.87
C GLN A 21 12.66 -14.56 13.48
N THR A 22 11.58 -14.91 12.78
CA THR A 22 11.67 -15.33 11.37
C THR A 22 12.28 -14.18 10.56
N ALA A 23 13.32 -14.49 9.81
CA ALA A 23 13.98 -13.49 8.97
C ALA A 23 12.95 -12.79 8.05
N THR A 24 13.08 -11.47 7.90
CA THR A 24 12.23 -10.71 6.95
C THR A 24 12.40 -11.30 5.55
N PRO A 25 11.30 -11.64 4.86
CA PRO A 25 11.41 -12.14 3.49
C PRO A 25 12.12 -11.13 2.58
N GLU A 26 12.92 -11.65 1.66
CA GLU A 26 13.68 -10.80 0.73
C GLU A 26 12.77 -9.85 -0.05
N GLY A 27 13.18 -8.60 -0.20
CA GLY A 27 12.45 -7.56 -0.92
C GLY A 27 11.20 -7.04 -0.21
N MET A 28 10.93 -7.47 1.04
CA MET A 28 9.80 -7.01 1.83
C MET A 28 10.23 -6.16 3.03
N VAL A 29 9.29 -5.41 3.56
CA VAL A 29 9.41 -4.64 4.80
C VAL A 29 8.41 -5.18 5.81
N GLN A 30 8.85 -5.41 7.05
CA GLN A 30 7.95 -5.74 8.14
C GLN A 30 7.23 -4.51 8.65
N ILE A 31 5.91 -4.53 8.62
CA ILE A 31 5.06 -3.51 9.23
C ILE A 31 4.67 -4.00 10.62
N PRO A 32 5.00 -3.28 11.70
CA PRO A 32 4.79 -3.75 13.06
C PRO A 32 3.29 -3.85 13.40
N ALA A 33 2.97 -4.82 14.25
CA ALA A 33 1.63 -4.89 14.84
C ALA A 33 1.32 -3.61 15.62
N GLY A 34 0.04 -3.26 15.71
CA GLY A 34 -0.39 -2.13 16.50
C GLY A 34 -1.52 -1.33 15.89
N LYS A 35 -1.98 -0.34 16.67
CA LYS A 35 -3.07 0.55 16.28
C LYS A 35 -2.59 1.69 15.39
N PHE A 36 -3.44 2.11 14.48
CA PHE A 36 -3.28 3.32 13.68
C PHE A 36 -4.64 3.93 13.36
N TRP A 37 -4.68 5.20 13.03
CA TRP A 37 -5.88 5.87 12.56
C TRP A 37 -6.03 5.66 11.05
N MET A 38 -7.04 4.90 10.64
CA MET A 38 -7.44 4.68 9.27
C MET A 38 -8.52 5.68 8.86
N GLY A 39 -8.40 6.26 7.67
CA GLY A 39 -9.29 7.30 7.21
C GLY A 39 -8.92 8.71 7.70
N ARG A 40 -9.83 9.66 7.59
CA ARG A 40 -9.61 11.06 8.02
C ARG A 40 -10.69 11.57 8.96
N GLU A 41 -10.28 12.48 9.86
CA GLU A 41 -11.18 13.14 10.82
C GLU A 41 -11.75 14.44 10.26
N HIS A 42 -10.96 15.19 9.49
CA HIS A 42 -11.28 16.57 9.13
C HIS A 42 -12.07 16.63 7.82
N SER A 43 -13.08 17.53 7.80
CA SER A 43 -13.63 17.97 6.52
C SER A 43 -12.62 18.83 5.76
N THR A 44 -12.51 18.61 4.47
CA THR A 44 -11.71 19.43 3.58
C THR A 44 -12.62 20.46 2.90
N LYS A 45 -12.03 21.51 2.29
CA LYS A 45 -12.81 22.47 1.47
C LYS A 45 -13.64 21.76 0.38
N ARG A 46 -13.20 20.61 -0.07
CA ARG A 46 -13.87 19.76 -1.05
C ARG A 46 -15.14 19.09 -0.57
N ASP A 47 -15.26 18.82 0.74
CA ASP A 47 -16.49 18.28 1.30
C ASP A 47 -17.64 19.29 1.18
N ALA A 48 -17.31 20.57 1.02
CA ALA A 48 -18.24 21.66 0.78
C ALA A 48 -18.57 21.89 -0.69
N ASP A 49 -17.72 21.41 -1.61
CA ASP A 49 -17.97 21.52 -3.06
C ASP A 49 -18.99 20.44 -3.48
N ASN A 50 -20.24 20.85 -3.50
CA ASN A 50 -21.47 20.05 -3.60
C ASN A 50 -21.67 19.29 -4.91
N ASN A 51 -20.69 19.18 -5.80
CA ASN A 51 -20.84 18.55 -7.11
C ASN A 51 -20.70 17.02 -7.10
N ASN A 52 -20.26 16.40 -5.99
CA ASN A 52 -20.35 14.96 -5.78
C ASN A 52 -20.48 14.60 -4.28
N PRO A 53 -21.69 14.69 -3.71
CA PRO A 53 -21.89 14.54 -2.26
C PRO A 53 -21.62 13.13 -1.72
N ARG A 54 -21.49 12.11 -2.58
CA ARG A 54 -21.21 10.73 -2.16
C ARG A 54 -19.75 10.32 -2.32
N GLY A 55 -19.07 10.75 -3.38
CA GLY A 55 -17.74 10.27 -3.76
C GLY A 55 -16.56 10.76 -2.91
N TRP A 56 -16.79 11.64 -1.91
CA TRP A 56 -15.71 12.28 -1.12
C TRP A 56 -15.82 12.04 0.38
N ARG A 57 -16.69 11.13 0.80
CA ARG A 57 -16.96 10.82 2.22
C ARG A 57 -16.72 9.37 2.58
N ASP A 58 -16.30 8.56 1.64
CA ASP A 58 -16.05 7.13 1.79
C ASP A 58 -14.80 6.82 2.63
N ASP A 59 -13.97 7.84 2.89
CA ASP A 59 -12.77 7.81 3.73
C ASP A 59 -13.05 8.23 5.18
N ARG A 60 -14.32 8.31 5.60
CA ARG A 60 -14.76 8.73 6.94
C ARG A 60 -15.83 7.79 7.52
N PRO A 61 -15.95 7.75 8.87
CA PRO A 61 -15.13 8.41 9.87
C PRO A 61 -13.73 7.82 9.96
N ALA A 62 -12.78 8.57 10.56
CA ALA A 62 -11.52 7.98 10.97
C ALA A 62 -11.75 6.91 12.03
N ASN A 63 -11.04 5.80 11.92
CA ASN A 63 -11.19 4.63 12.78
C ASN A 63 -9.86 4.23 13.39
N LEU A 64 -9.83 4.05 14.72
CA LEU A 64 -8.66 3.46 15.37
C LEU A 64 -8.67 1.95 15.15
N VAL A 65 -7.84 1.48 14.21
CA VAL A 65 -7.77 0.09 13.75
C VAL A 65 -6.51 -0.56 14.30
N TYR A 66 -6.61 -1.81 14.73
CA TYR A 66 -5.48 -2.65 15.07
C TYR A 66 -5.20 -3.64 13.92
N LEU A 67 -3.93 -3.75 13.54
CA LEU A 67 -3.44 -4.79 12.63
C LEU A 67 -2.35 -5.61 13.30
N ASP A 68 -2.36 -6.92 13.06
CA ASP A 68 -1.23 -7.79 13.33
C ASP A 68 -0.02 -7.35 12.49
N ALA A 69 1.18 -7.83 12.85
CA ALA A 69 2.36 -7.60 12.01
C ALA A 69 2.22 -8.34 10.68
N PHE A 70 2.64 -7.70 9.61
CA PHE A 70 2.64 -8.29 8.27
C PHE A 70 3.87 -7.81 7.49
N TYR A 71 4.12 -8.41 6.35
CA TYR A 71 5.15 -7.97 5.43
C TYR A 71 4.51 -7.37 4.17
N LEU A 72 5.11 -6.30 3.64
CA LEU A 72 4.71 -5.68 2.40
C LEU A 72 5.93 -5.56 1.47
N ASP A 73 5.73 -5.77 0.19
CA ASP A 73 6.79 -5.56 -0.81
C ASP A 73 7.28 -4.12 -0.76
N LYS A 74 8.60 -3.98 -0.75
CA LYS A 74 9.28 -2.67 -0.66
C LYS A 74 8.94 -1.77 -1.83
N TYR A 75 8.71 -2.36 -2.99
CA TYR A 75 8.37 -1.74 -4.25
C TYR A 75 7.08 -2.34 -4.83
N GLU A 76 6.50 -1.65 -5.79
CA GLU A 76 5.48 -2.22 -6.67
C GLU A 76 6.09 -3.36 -7.49
N ALA A 77 5.27 -4.30 -7.96
CA ALA A 77 5.70 -5.34 -8.89
C ALA A 77 6.21 -4.70 -10.19
N THR A 78 7.39 -5.14 -10.66
CA THR A 78 8.01 -4.58 -11.86
C THR A 78 7.59 -5.35 -13.13
N ASN A 79 7.81 -4.73 -14.29
CA ASN A 79 7.64 -5.42 -15.57
C ASN A 79 8.50 -6.68 -15.65
N ALA A 80 9.75 -6.64 -15.15
CA ALA A 80 10.63 -7.82 -15.13
C ALA A 80 10.08 -8.94 -14.25
N ASP A 81 9.54 -8.61 -13.07
CA ASP A 81 8.92 -9.60 -12.19
C ASP A 81 7.71 -10.24 -12.85
N TYR A 82 6.88 -9.42 -13.47
CA TYR A 82 5.66 -9.88 -14.13
C TYR A 82 5.96 -10.72 -15.38
N ALA A 83 7.01 -10.39 -16.14
CA ALA A 83 7.44 -11.21 -17.28
C ALA A 83 7.84 -12.62 -16.84
N ARG A 84 8.56 -12.78 -15.71
CA ARG A 84 8.90 -14.11 -15.16
C ARG A 84 7.65 -14.91 -14.77
N PHE A 85 6.64 -14.24 -14.22
CA PHE A 85 5.36 -14.88 -13.94
C PHE A 85 4.67 -15.37 -15.21
N LEU A 86 4.63 -14.55 -16.27
CA LEU A 86 4.02 -14.91 -17.53
C LEU A 86 4.75 -16.09 -18.20
N GLU A 87 6.09 -16.10 -18.16
CA GLU A 87 6.91 -17.20 -18.68
C GLU A 87 6.60 -18.51 -17.95
N ALA A 88 6.44 -18.45 -16.62
CA ALA A 88 6.15 -19.63 -15.81
C ALA A 88 4.70 -20.15 -15.93
N THR A 89 3.74 -19.29 -16.27
CA THR A 89 2.30 -19.61 -16.19
C THR A 89 1.57 -19.59 -17.55
N GLY A 90 2.18 -19.03 -18.59
CA GLY A 90 1.55 -18.87 -19.90
C GLY A 90 0.44 -17.80 -19.94
N GLY A 91 0.43 -16.86 -18.97
CA GLY A 91 -0.53 -15.77 -18.89
C GLY A 91 -0.44 -14.78 -20.05
N LYS A 92 -1.39 -13.85 -20.13
CA LYS A 92 -1.41 -12.79 -21.14
C LYS A 92 -0.56 -11.61 -20.70
N ALA A 93 0.32 -11.15 -21.58
CA ALA A 93 1.09 -9.92 -21.37
C ALA A 93 0.16 -8.68 -21.26
N PRO A 94 0.56 -7.65 -20.51
CA PRO A 94 -0.08 -6.34 -20.53
C PRO A 94 -0.19 -5.83 -21.98
N TRP A 95 -1.36 -5.31 -22.35
CA TRP A 95 -1.65 -4.94 -23.74
C TRP A 95 -0.71 -3.85 -24.31
N HIS A 96 -0.07 -3.06 -23.45
CA HIS A 96 0.90 -2.05 -23.86
C HIS A 96 2.30 -2.61 -24.16
N TRP A 97 2.55 -3.89 -23.92
CA TRP A 97 3.82 -4.53 -24.26
C TRP A 97 3.82 -4.94 -25.76
N PRO A 98 4.65 -4.32 -26.60
CA PRO A 98 4.68 -4.62 -28.03
C PRO A 98 4.99 -6.10 -28.26
N LYS A 99 4.11 -6.80 -28.98
CA LYS A 99 4.24 -8.25 -29.25
C LYS A 99 4.39 -9.10 -27.98
N GLY A 100 3.85 -8.64 -26.85
CA GLY A 100 3.92 -9.32 -25.56
C GLY A 100 5.29 -9.25 -24.87
N LYS A 101 6.17 -8.35 -25.26
CA LYS A 101 7.49 -8.14 -24.66
C LYS A 101 7.57 -6.80 -23.96
N ILE A 102 8.34 -6.77 -22.87
CA ILE A 102 8.62 -5.51 -22.15
C ILE A 102 9.24 -4.52 -23.15
N PRO A 103 8.79 -3.24 -23.18
CA PRO A 103 9.48 -2.22 -23.96
C PRO A 103 10.92 -2.04 -23.47
N ASP A 104 11.84 -1.76 -24.37
CA ASP A 104 13.27 -1.62 -24.06
C ASP A 104 13.52 -0.58 -22.98
N GLY A 105 14.23 -0.97 -21.93
CA GLY A 105 14.57 -0.12 -20.80
C GLY A 105 13.45 0.09 -19.77
N GLU A 106 12.32 -0.64 -19.89
CA GLU A 106 11.19 -0.55 -18.95
C GLU A 106 11.10 -1.72 -17.97
N GLU A 107 12.14 -2.54 -17.84
CA GLU A 107 12.16 -3.72 -16.97
C GLU A 107 11.91 -3.38 -15.50
N LYS A 108 12.42 -2.25 -15.03
CA LYS A 108 12.28 -1.76 -13.66
C LYS A 108 11.06 -0.87 -13.41
N GLN A 109 10.27 -0.58 -14.42
CA GLN A 109 9.03 0.17 -14.22
C GLN A 109 8.00 -0.69 -13.50
N ALA A 110 7.13 -0.04 -12.71
CA ALA A 110 5.95 -0.70 -12.15
C ALA A 110 5.08 -1.28 -13.27
N VAL A 111 4.66 -2.52 -13.13
CA VAL A 111 3.71 -3.12 -14.06
C VAL A 111 2.33 -2.48 -13.89
N PHE A 112 1.65 -2.25 -15.00
CA PHE A 112 0.27 -1.77 -15.07
C PHE A 112 -0.49 -2.46 -16.21
N ASN A 113 -1.76 -2.11 -16.43
CA ASN A 113 -2.63 -2.83 -17.36
C ASN A 113 -2.80 -4.33 -17.00
N VAL A 114 -2.85 -4.59 -15.71
CA VAL A 114 -3.17 -5.87 -15.10
C VAL A 114 -4.44 -5.73 -14.30
N ASN A 115 -5.35 -6.68 -14.41
CA ASN A 115 -6.59 -6.68 -13.64
C ASN A 115 -6.37 -7.30 -12.24
N TRP A 116 -7.39 -7.24 -11.38
CA TRP A 116 -7.29 -7.71 -10.00
C TRP A 116 -6.97 -9.22 -9.92
N PHE A 117 -7.55 -10.02 -10.80
CA PHE A 117 -7.32 -11.47 -10.82
C PHE A 117 -5.88 -11.80 -11.20
N GLU A 118 -5.33 -11.08 -12.15
CA GLU A 118 -3.94 -11.24 -12.61
C GLU A 118 -2.94 -10.81 -11.53
N ALA A 119 -3.22 -9.69 -10.85
CA ALA A 119 -2.43 -9.22 -9.71
C ALA A 119 -2.47 -10.24 -8.55
N THR A 120 -3.65 -10.80 -8.24
CA THR A 120 -3.82 -11.84 -7.23
C THR A 120 -3.08 -13.12 -7.62
N ALA A 121 -3.18 -13.55 -8.89
CA ALA A 121 -2.49 -14.74 -9.39
C ALA A 121 -0.97 -14.57 -9.29
N PHE A 122 -0.43 -13.40 -9.65
CA PHE A 122 1.00 -13.11 -9.47
C PHE A 122 1.42 -13.21 -8.01
N CYS A 123 0.72 -12.51 -7.09
CA CYS A 123 1.07 -12.55 -5.67
C CYS A 123 1.01 -13.99 -5.12
N THR A 124 0.01 -14.77 -5.51
CA THR A 124 -0.09 -16.19 -5.13
C THR A 124 1.07 -17.03 -5.68
N TRP A 125 1.46 -16.80 -6.92
CA TRP A 125 2.59 -17.50 -7.54
C TRP A 125 3.91 -17.29 -6.79
N VAL A 126 4.16 -16.09 -6.27
CA VAL A 126 5.33 -15.79 -5.44
C VAL A 126 5.13 -16.13 -3.95
N GLY A 127 4.06 -16.85 -3.58
CA GLY A 127 3.76 -17.24 -2.18
C GLY A 127 3.34 -16.09 -1.28
N LYS A 128 2.69 -15.07 -1.86
CA LYS A 128 2.18 -13.86 -1.24
C LYS A 128 0.69 -13.66 -1.55
N ARG A 129 0.13 -12.52 -1.17
CA ARG A 129 -1.25 -12.08 -1.44
C ARG A 129 -1.27 -10.58 -1.73
N LEU A 130 -2.36 -10.05 -2.23
CA LEU A 130 -2.58 -8.62 -2.20
C LEU A 130 -2.74 -8.12 -0.75
N PRO A 131 -2.31 -6.90 -0.42
CA PRO A 131 -2.57 -6.30 0.89
C PRO A 131 -4.07 -6.02 1.06
N THR A 132 -4.56 -6.06 2.30
CA THR A 132 -5.86 -5.44 2.59
C THR A 132 -5.77 -3.92 2.47
N GLU A 133 -6.90 -3.25 2.29
CA GLU A 133 -6.95 -1.79 2.23
C GLU A 133 -6.38 -1.16 3.51
N ALA A 134 -6.66 -1.76 4.67
CA ALA A 134 -6.14 -1.31 5.95
C ALA A 134 -4.63 -1.51 6.10
N GLU A 135 -4.10 -2.65 5.63
CA GLU A 135 -2.67 -2.91 5.60
C GLU A 135 -1.95 -1.90 4.69
N TRP A 136 -2.52 -1.66 3.52
CA TRP A 136 -1.99 -0.69 2.57
C TRP A 136 -1.92 0.71 3.20
N GLU A 137 -3.01 1.19 3.83
CA GLU A 137 -3.04 2.53 4.42
C GLU A 137 -2.08 2.67 5.61
N LYS A 138 -2.00 1.66 6.50
CA LYS A 138 -1.02 1.66 7.59
C LYS A 138 0.41 1.75 7.07
N ALA A 139 0.71 0.97 6.04
CA ALA A 139 2.01 0.95 5.39
C ALA A 139 2.32 2.30 4.72
N ALA A 140 1.38 2.88 3.99
CA ALA A 140 1.53 4.18 3.33
C ALA A 140 1.81 5.31 4.32
N ARG A 141 1.18 5.30 5.49
CA ARG A 141 1.41 6.31 6.54
C ARG A 141 2.84 6.30 7.10
N GLY A 142 3.60 5.22 6.92
CA GLY A 142 5.01 5.17 7.31
C GLY A 142 5.27 5.42 8.79
N GLY A 143 4.29 5.13 9.68
CA GLY A 143 4.36 5.41 11.11
C GLY A 143 3.89 6.81 11.52
N LEU A 144 3.53 7.69 10.58
CA LEU A 144 3.00 9.01 10.88
C LEU A 144 1.54 8.93 11.33
N ASP A 145 1.24 9.56 12.47
CA ASP A 145 -0.11 9.62 13.01
C ASP A 145 -0.97 10.67 12.29
N ARG A 146 -2.10 10.24 11.70
CA ARG A 146 -3.14 11.09 11.10
C ARG A 146 -2.69 12.12 10.05
N LYS A 147 -1.48 11.97 9.52
CA LYS A 147 -0.97 12.86 8.47
C LYS A 147 -1.65 12.62 7.12
N ILE A 148 -1.79 13.69 6.34
CA ILE A 148 -2.44 13.64 5.03
C ILE A 148 -1.63 12.78 4.06
N TYR A 149 -0.32 12.99 4.02
CA TYR A 149 0.61 12.30 3.11
C TYR A 149 1.63 11.47 3.88
N SER A 150 2.32 10.60 3.19
CA SER A 150 3.41 9.77 3.75
C SER A 150 4.62 10.56 4.25
N TRP A 151 4.67 11.87 3.99
CA TRP A 151 5.71 12.79 4.43
C TRP A 151 5.22 13.90 5.38
N GLY A 152 3.92 14.06 5.61
CA GLY A 152 3.35 15.09 6.48
C GLY A 152 2.01 15.63 6.02
N ASP A 153 1.69 16.87 6.40
CA ASP A 153 0.38 17.48 6.14
C ASP A 153 0.37 18.41 4.93
N TYR A 154 1.51 18.86 4.49
CA TYR A 154 1.59 19.88 3.45
C TYR A 154 2.04 19.28 2.12
N ALA A 155 1.28 19.57 1.06
CA ALA A 155 1.64 19.21 -0.29
C ALA A 155 3.00 19.83 -0.70
N ASN A 156 3.31 21.02 -0.19
CA ASN A 156 4.54 21.75 -0.50
C ASN A 156 5.79 21.15 0.16
N ASP A 157 5.64 20.42 1.29
CA ASP A 157 6.77 19.74 1.94
C ASP A 157 7.31 18.60 1.08
N ALA A 158 6.52 18.15 0.10
CA ALA A 158 6.91 17.15 -0.87
C ALA A 158 7.58 17.72 -2.13
N GLY A 159 7.81 19.05 -2.19
CA GLY A 159 8.36 19.70 -3.39
C GLY A 159 7.36 19.72 -4.55
N TYR A 160 6.16 20.16 -4.28
CA TYR A 160 5.18 20.44 -5.31
C TYR A 160 5.76 21.46 -6.31
N ALA A 161 6.06 21.01 -7.51
CA ALA A 161 6.27 21.91 -8.64
C ALA A 161 4.92 22.17 -9.31
N PRO A 162 4.52 23.45 -9.54
CA PRO A 162 3.33 23.77 -10.30
C PRO A 162 3.35 23.06 -11.66
N GLY A 163 2.35 22.23 -11.95
CA GLY A 163 2.30 21.40 -13.15
C GLY A 163 3.06 20.08 -13.09
N GLY A 164 3.64 19.73 -11.92
CA GLY A 164 4.33 18.48 -11.66
C GLY A 164 3.44 17.48 -10.94
N ILE A 165 3.72 16.21 -11.15
CA ILE A 165 3.12 15.12 -10.43
C ILE A 165 3.62 15.17 -8.99
N PHE A 166 2.73 14.90 -8.08
CA PHE A 166 3.04 14.66 -6.69
C PHE A 166 4.01 13.49 -6.57
N THR A 167 5.18 13.79 -6.17
CA THR A 167 6.22 12.83 -5.86
C THR A 167 6.55 13.02 -4.40
N GLY A 168 6.23 12.01 -3.62
CA GLY A 168 6.43 12.03 -2.19
C GLY A 168 7.88 12.16 -1.81
N ASN A 169 8.33 13.29 -1.71
CA ASN A 169 9.52 13.96 -1.20
C ASN A 169 10.07 14.92 -2.21
N ALA A 170 10.21 16.14 -1.77
CA ALA A 170 10.70 17.36 -2.38
C ALA A 170 11.94 17.29 -3.30
N VAL A 171 12.28 16.17 -3.80
CA VAL A 171 13.21 16.07 -4.90
C VAL A 171 12.37 16.23 -6.16
N ALA A 172 12.57 17.34 -6.86
CA ALA A 172 12.04 17.53 -8.19
C ALA A 172 12.12 16.21 -8.94
N VAL A 173 10.97 15.53 -9.09
CA VAL A 173 10.93 14.39 -9.99
C VAL A 173 11.33 14.94 -11.33
N PRO A 174 12.37 14.40 -11.94
CA PRO A 174 12.70 14.79 -13.29
C PRO A 174 11.42 14.73 -14.11
N ALA A 175 11.20 15.70 -14.98
CA ALA A 175 10.01 15.80 -15.84
C ALA A 175 9.63 14.50 -16.59
N ALA A 176 10.42 13.45 -16.43
CA ALA A 176 10.20 12.10 -16.93
C ALA A 176 9.15 11.28 -16.13
N VAL A 177 8.95 11.52 -14.84
CA VAL A 177 8.02 10.75 -14.01
C VAL A 177 6.57 11.19 -14.20
N GLY A 178 6.33 12.19 -14.98
CA GLY A 178 5.02 12.72 -15.26
C GLY A 178 4.59 12.69 -16.72
N ARG A 179 5.28 11.97 -17.55
CA ARG A 179 4.96 11.93 -18.96
C ARG A 179 4.28 10.60 -19.34
N ASN A 180 3.00 10.50 -19.00
CA ASN A 180 2.09 9.49 -19.57
C ASN A 180 2.45 8.00 -19.30
N LYS A 181 3.28 7.68 -18.30
CA LYS A 181 3.60 6.29 -17.94
C LYS A 181 4.20 6.16 -16.54
N ALA A 182 4.13 4.95 -15.99
CA ALA A 182 4.79 4.59 -14.75
C ALA A 182 6.32 4.77 -14.85
N ALA A 183 6.96 5.05 -13.71
CA ALA A 183 8.40 5.17 -13.57
C ALA A 183 9.04 3.86 -13.11
N ALA A 184 10.38 3.82 -13.13
CA ALA A 184 11.12 2.79 -12.44
C ALA A 184 10.85 2.88 -10.93
N VAL A 185 10.55 1.75 -10.31
CA VAL A 185 10.26 1.68 -8.88
C VAL A 185 11.45 2.14 -8.04
N GLY A 186 11.17 2.73 -6.87
CA GLY A 186 12.21 3.22 -5.98
C GLY A 186 12.92 4.50 -6.44
N THR A 187 12.35 5.22 -7.40
CA THR A 187 12.92 6.50 -7.88
C THR A 187 12.75 7.62 -6.84
N LEU A 188 11.75 7.51 -5.98
CA LEU A 188 11.45 8.47 -4.93
C LEU A 188 12.01 8.03 -3.58
N ALA A 189 12.04 8.93 -2.59
CA ALA A 189 12.46 8.58 -1.25
C ALA A 189 11.43 7.67 -0.56
N PRO A 190 11.86 6.72 0.28
CA PRO A 190 10.96 5.85 1.01
C PRO A 190 10.24 6.61 2.14
N ASN A 191 9.10 6.09 2.56
CA ASN A 191 8.43 6.55 3.76
C ASN A 191 9.14 6.05 5.05
N GLY A 192 8.60 6.39 6.23
CA GLY A 192 9.20 6.05 7.53
C GLY A 192 9.33 4.55 7.82
N TYR A 193 8.64 3.68 7.08
CA TYR A 193 8.85 2.23 7.14
C TYR A 193 9.85 1.71 6.09
N GLY A 194 10.36 2.55 5.21
CA GLY A 194 11.28 2.15 4.14
C GLY A 194 10.58 1.62 2.90
N LEU A 195 9.28 1.89 2.73
CA LEU A 195 8.49 1.57 1.54
C LEU A 195 8.57 2.69 0.52
N TYR A 196 8.73 2.35 -0.74
CA TYR A 196 8.82 3.27 -1.86
C TYR A 196 7.50 3.36 -2.61
N ASP A 197 7.27 4.48 -3.25
CA ASP A 197 6.20 4.72 -4.22
C ASP A 197 4.78 4.41 -3.68
N MET A 198 4.59 4.49 -2.34
CA MET A 198 3.27 4.28 -1.71
C MET A 198 2.24 5.34 -2.14
N ILE A 199 2.70 6.47 -2.63
CA ILE A 199 1.88 7.55 -3.18
C ILE A 199 2.47 7.95 -4.52
N GLY A 200 1.66 7.91 -5.57
CA GLY A 200 2.09 8.18 -6.93
C GLY A 200 2.50 6.91 -7.68
N ASN A 201 3.25 7.04 -8.75
CA ASN A 201 3.65 6.01 -9.68
C ASN A 201 2.46 5.25 -10.27
N VAL A 202 2.03 4.13 -9.69
CA VAL A 202 0.78 3.47 -10.08
C VAL A 202 -0.21 3.40 -8.91
N ILE A 203 -1.50 3.44 -9.23
CA ILE A 203 -2.57 3.10 -8.30
C ILE A 203 -2.43 1.60 -8.00
N GLU A 204 -2.67 1.17 -6.77
CA GLU A 204 -2.42 -0.21 -6.38
C GLU A 204 -3.70 -0.96 -6.03
N TRP A 205 -3.87 -2.16 -6.62
CA TRP A 205 -4.92 -3.09 -6.22
C TRP A 205 -4.75 -3.52 -4.77
N THR A 206 -5.86 -3.53 -4.02
CA THR A 206 -5.94 -4.19 -2.71
C THR A 206 -6.84 -5.42 -2.78
N ASN A 207 -6.82 -6.24 -1.72
CA ASN A 207 -7.64 -7.45 -1.67
C ASN A 207 -9.12 -7.17 -1.42
N ASP A 208 -9.46 -6.02 -0.88
CA ASP A 208 -10.78 -5.71 -0.35
C ASP A 208 -11.79 -5.44 -1.46
N TRP A 209 -13.02 -5.93 -1.28
CA TRP A 209 -14.15 -5.36 -1.98
C TRP A 209 -14.37 -3.92 -1.49
N TYR A 210 -14.73 -3.05 -2.41
CA TYR A 210 -15.04 -1.66 -2.09
C TYR A 210 -16.51 -1.51 -1.71
N ASP A 211 -16.74 -0.81 -0.62
CA ASP A 211 -18.04 -0.28 -0.22
C ASP A 211 -17.84 1.15 0.27
N HIS A 212 -18.71 2.05 -0.19
CA HIS A 212 -18.65 3.48 0.14
C HIS A 212 -18.79 3.73 1.64
N ASP A 213 -19.66 2.99 2.30
CA ASP A 213 -20.01 3.21 3.71
C ASP A 213 -19.22 2.31 4.67
N TYR A 214 -18.30 1.47 4.15
CA TYR A 214 -17.56 0.47 4.93
C TYR A 214 -16.94 1.03 6.20
N TYR A 215 -16.38 2.24 6.17
CA TYR A 215 -15.72 2.85 7.31
C TYR A 215 -16.69 3.17 8.47
N THR A 216 -18.00 3.19 8.21
CA THR A 216 -19.02 3.42 9.26
C THR A 216 -19.28 2.18 10.12
N PHE A 217 -19.02 0.98 9.60
CA PHE A 217 -19.33 -0.30 10.26
C PHE A 217 -18.18 -1.32 10.30
N MET A 218 -17.00 -0.98 9.75
CA MET A 218 -15.85 -1.88 9.65
C MET A 218 -15.38 -2.42 11.01
N PRO A 219 -14.89 -3.68 11.08
CA PRO A 219 -14.22 -4.22 12.26
C PRO A 219 -12.99 -3.38 12.65
N ARG A 220 -12.72 -3.27 13.95
CA ARG A 220 -11.56 -2.52 14.46
C ARG A 220 -10.28 -3.35 14.54
N VAL A 221 -10.34 -4.64 14.27
CA VAL A 221 -9.21 -5.56 14.30
C VAL A 221 -9.12 -6.28 12.97
N ASN A 222 -7.99 -6.13 12.29
CA ASN A 222 -7.67 -6.77 11.01
C ASN A 222 -8.81 -6.70 9.98
N PRO A 223 -9.39 -5.52 9.65
CA PRO A 223 -10.46 -5.40 8.68
C PRO A 223 -9.99 -5.86 7.30
N LYS A 224 -10.88 -6.54 6.57
CA LYS A 224 -10.59 -7.16 5.25
C LYS A 224 -11.53 -6.72 4.15
N GLY A 225 -12.25 -5.61 4.36
CA GLY A 225 -13.30 -5.17 3.47
C GLY A 225 -14.62 -5.93 3.67
N PRO A 226 -15.66 -5.59 2.92
CA PRO A 226 -16.89 -6.34 2.82
C PRO A 226 -16.66 -7.77 2.29
N GLU A 227 -17.57 -8.70 2.61
CA GLU A 227 -17.48 -10.08 2.10
C GLU A 227 -17.69 -10.18 0.59
N THR A 228 -18.53 -9.30 0.05
CA THR A 228 -18.87 -9.23 -1.38
C THR A 228 -18.93 -7.78 -1.87
N GLY A 229 -18.83 -7.57 -3.17
CA GLY A 229 -18.95 -6.26 -3.79
C GLY A 229 -18.93 -6.34 -5.31
N LEU A 230 -19.07 -5.19 -5.97
CA LEU A 230 -18.96 -5.05 -7.42
C LEU A 230 -17.57 -4.58 -7.83
N TYR A 231 -16.91 -3.82 -6.97
CA TYR A 231 -15.62 -3.20 -7.23
C TYR A 231 -14.58 -3.61 -6.19
N ARG A 232 -13.33 -3.61 -6.58
CA ARG A 232 -12.19 -3.76 -5.68
C ARG A 232 -11.63 -2.40 -5.30
N SER A 233 -11.20 -2.27 -4.05
CA SER A 233 -10.52 -1.06 -3.59
C SER A 233 -9.14 -0.92 -4.25
N VAL A 234 -8.80 0.31 -4.65
CA VAL A 234 -7.48 0.68 -5.15
C VAL A 234 -6.97 1.93 -4.44
N ARG A 235 -5.66 2.05 -4.26
CA ARG A 235 -5.05 3.05 -3.38
C ARG A 235 -3.83 3.74 -4.00
N GLY A 236 -3.42 4.88 -3.43
CA GLY A 236 -2.12 5.52 -3.65
C GLY A 236 -2.09 6.62 -4.70
N GLY A 237 -3.08 6.69 -5.58
CA GLY A 237 -2.99 7.55 -6.75
C GLY A 237 -1.89 7.08 -7.72
N GLY A 238 -1.83 7.63 -8.89
CA GLY A 238 -0.88 7.21 -9.91
C GLY A 238 -0.30 8.39 -10.70
N TRP A 239 0.57 8.09 -11.64
CA TRP A 239 1.27 9.05 -12.50
C TRP A 239 0.34 10.03 -13.24
N ALA A 240 -0.91 9.67 -13.45
CA ALA A 240 -1.90 10.50 -14.14
C ALA A 240 -2.68 11.44 -13.20
N GLU A 241 -2.47 11.35 -11.88
CA GLU A 241 -3.23 12.14 -10.92
C GLU A 241 -2.68 13.56 -10.78
N GLY A 242 -3.41 14.53 -11.32
CA GLY A 242 -3.06 15.95 -11.24
C GLY A 242 -3.53 16.67 -9.97
N ARG A 243 -4.13 15.97 -9.00
CA ARG A 243 -4.75 16.57 -7.81
C ARG A 243 -4.22 15.93 -6.53
N GLY A 244 -3.67 16.77 -5.66
CA GLY A 244 -3.05 16.32 -4.39
C GLY A 244 -3.97 15.52 -3.48
N GLU A 245 -5.27 15.77 -3.49
CA GLU A 245 -6.20 15.05 -2.63
C GLU A 245 -6.31 13.56 -2.97
N LYS A 246 -6.10 13.21 -4.24
CA LYS A 246 -6.10 11.81 -4.67
C LYS A 246 -4.82 11.06 -4.28
N LEU A 247 -3.84 11.78 -3.78
CA LEU A 247 -2.57 11.27 -3.29
C LEU A 247 -2.51 11.22 -1.76
N ALA A 248 -3.61 11.55 -1.08
CA ALA A 248 -3.66 11.44 0.37
C ALA A 248 -3.65 9.98 0.84
N ASN A 249 -2.98 9.70 1.97
CA ASN A 249 -2.92 8.36 2.57
C ASN A 249 -4.30 7.72 2.76
N PHE A 250 -5.30 8.53 3.04
CA PHE A 250 -6.67 8.09 3.31
C PHE A 250 -7.56 8.09 2.04
N TYR A 251 -7.08 8.62 0.91
CA TYR A 251 -7.91 8.66 -0.31
C TYR A 251 -8.24 7.25 -0.78
N ARG A 252 -9.53 6.98 -0.93
CA ARG A 252 -10.06 5.72 -1.43
C ARG A 252 -10.48 5.88 -2.88
N ASN A 253 -10.27 4.82 -3.64
CA ASN A 253 -10.78 4.71 -4.99
C ASN A 253 -11.14 3.23 -5.26
N PHE A 254 -11.80 2.97 -6.36
CA PHE A 254 -12.25 1.64 -6.71
C PHE A 254 -12.20 1.41 -8.22
N SER A 255 -12.14 0.14 -8.60
CA SER A 255 -12.22 -0.27 -10.00
C SER A 255 -12.89 -1.62 -10.11
N ASP A 256 -13.54 -1.86 -11.26
CA ASP A 256 -14.04 -3.17 -11.62
C ASP A 256 -12.86 -4.18 -11.65
N PRO A 257 -12.98 -5.36 -11.01
CA PRO A 257 -11.89 -6.33 -10.95
C PRO A 257 -11.40 -6.85 -12.31
N GLU A 258 -12.19 -6.76 -13.36
CA GLU A 258 -11.81 -7.12 -14.72
C GLU A 258 -11.05 -6.00 -15.45
N THR A 259 -11.07 -4.78 -14.92
CA THR A 259 -10.47 -3.61 -15.57
C THR A 259 -8.97 -3.72 -15.64
N ARG A 260 -8.42 -3.50 -16.81
CA ARG A 260 -7.00 -3.23 -17.03
C ARG A 260 -6.82 -1.73 -17.34
N SER A 261 -6.13 -1.03 -16.46
CA SER A 261 -5.93 0.42 -16.57
C SER A 261 -4.45 0.74 -16.74
N SER A 262 -4.16 1.74 -17.56
CA SER A 262 -2.80 2.28 -17.73
C SER A 262 -2.22 2.92 -16.46
N THR A 263 -3.03 3.08 -15.42
CA THR A 263 -2.62 3.71 -14.17
C THR A 263 -2.65 2.77 -12.98
N ILE A 264 -3.15 1.52 -13.13
CA ILE A 264 -3.30 0.58 -12.03
C ILE A 264 -2.30 -0.57 -12.15
N GLY A 265 -1.52 -0.74 -11.10
CA GLY A 265 -0.61 -1.83 -10.84
C GLY A 265 -0.86 -2.45 -9.46
N PHE A 266 0.16 -2.98 -8.79
CA PHE A 266 0.02 -3.61 -7.47
C PHE A 266 1.37 -3.85 -6.80
N ARG A 267 1.32 -4.13 -5.49
CA ARG A 267 2.38 -4.80 -4.71
C ARG A 267 1.79 -5.90 -3.87
N CYS A 268 2.62 -6.85 -3.38
CA CYS A 268 2.14 -7.97 -2.59
C CYS A 268 2.46 -7.83 -1.10
N ALA A 269 1.66 -8.51 -0.26
CA ALA A 269 1.82 -8.65 1.18
C ALA A 269 1.98 -10.13 1.58
N LYS A 270 2.49 -10.36 2.79
CA LYS A 270 2.63 -11.70 3.35
C LYS A 270 2.32 -11.71 4.84
#